data_90caa74cb6c29477ba0e79e2522ee7e8
#
_entry.id   90caa74cb6c29477ba0e79e2522ee7e8
#
_cell.length_a   1.000
_cell.length_b   1.000
_cell.length_c   1.000
_cell.angle_alpha   90.00
_cell.angle_beta   90.00
_cell.angle_gamma   90.00
#
_symmetry.space_group_name_H-M   'P 1'
#
loop_
_entity.id
_entity.type
_entity.pdbx_description
1 polymer ?
#
loop_
_entity_poly.entity_id
_entity_poly.type
_entity_poly.pdbx_seq_one_letter_code
_entity_poly.pdbx_strand_id
1 'polypeptide(L)'
;YPRHGEELGEEKDTQLRLYSGEICQAVSEVQAGQVCALLGLSQTWPGQGFGTEPPAPAPLLEPVVTYRLVLPPDCEPQLLLPKLRLLEEEDPQLHLDWDAENREIHARLMGQVQIEVLKQLIAERFQVEVAVDAGRILYKETIAAPVEGVGHFEPLRHYAEVHLLLGPLPQGS
;
A
#
# COMPACT_ATOMS: atom_id res chain seq x y z
N TYR A 1 1.95 -6.01 -3.31
CA TYR A 1 0.91 -6.64 -2.49
C TYR A 1 1.38 -8.04 -2.16
N PRO A 2 1.43 -8.43 -0.86
CA PRO A 2 1.56 -9.83 -0.54
C PRO A 2 0.30 -10.51 -1.05
N ARG A 3 0.46 -11.46 -1.96
CA ARG A 3 -0.57 -12.44 -2.23
C ARG A 3 -0.63 -13.33 -1.02
N HIS A 4 -1.49 -13.02 -0.08
CA HIS A 4 -1.78 -13.93 1.00
C HIS A 4 -2.53 -15.10 0.39
N GLY A 5 -1.90 -16.27 0.44
CA GLY A 5 -2.59 -17.52 0.20
C GLY A 5 -3.71 -17.66 1.25
N GLU A 6 -4.68 -18.47 0.97
CA GLU A 6 -5.90 -18.75 1.73
C GLU A 6 -5.65 -19.38 3.11
N GLU A 7 -4.78 -18.83 3.93
CA GLU A 7 -4.70 -19.24 5.32
C GLU A 7 -5.73 -18.42 6.10
N LEU A 8 -6.80 -19.07 6.48
CA LEU A 8 -7.77 -18.61 7.45
C LEU A 8 -7.05 -18.48 8.80
N GLY A 9 -6.51 -17.31 9.07
CA GLY A 9 -5.92 -16.99 10.37
C GLY A 9 -7.05 -16.74 11.38
N GLU A 10 -6.93 -17.31 12.57
CA GLU A 10 -7.77 -16.96 13.71
C GLU A 10 -6.98 -15.98 14.59
N GLU A 11 -7.50 -14.79 14.78
CA GLU A 11 -7.00 -13.81 15.74
C GLU A 11 -8.07 -13.51 16.80
N LYS A 12 -7.62 -13.19 18.00
CA LYS A 12 -8.51 -12.81 19.09
C LYS A 12 -8.61 -11.31 19.19
N ASP A 13 -9.81 -10.78 19.05
CA ASP A 13 -10.11 -9.40 19.35
C ASP A 13 -9.92 -9.11 20.85
N THR A 14 -9.49 -7.90 21.17
CA THR A 14 -9.34 -7.45 22.56
C THR A 14 -10.51 -6.61 23.02
N GLN A 15 -11.16 -5.90 22.11
CA GLN A 15 -12.27 -5.02 22.40
C GLN A 15 -13.14 -4.73 21.18
N LEU A 16 -14.44 -4.69 21.40
CA LEU A 16 -15.44 -4.20 20.45
C LEU A 16 -15.83 -2.75 20.79
N ARG A 17 -15.93 -1.90 19.79
CA ARG A 17 -16.36 -0.50 19.96
C ARG A 17 -17.40 -0.10 18.92
N LEU A 18 -18.41 0.63 19.40
CA LEU A 18 -19.37 1.34 18.55
C LEU A 18 -19.03 2.83 18.54
N TYR A 19 -19.08 3.42 17.35
CA TYR A 19 -18.86 4.84 17.15
C TYR A 19 -20.15 5.53 16.72
N SER A 20 -20.41 6.70 17.31
CA SER A 20 -21.47 7.62 16.90
C SER A 20 -20.87 9.02 16.83
N GLY A 21 -20.41 9.43 15.65
CA GLY A 21 -19.57 10.62 15.48
C GLY A 21 -18.26 10.47 16.24
N GLU A 22 -17.94 11.41 17.11
CA GLU A 22 -16.73 11.37 17.95
C GLU A 22 -16.90 10.53 19.23
N ILE A 23 -18.12 10.07 19.52
CA ILE A 23 -18.39 9.28 20.72
C ILE A 23 -18.04 7.83 20.46
N CYS A 24 -17.20 7.28 21.31
CA CYS A 24 -16.77 5.88 21.27
C CYS A 24 -17.25 5.14 22.52
N GLN A 25 -17.95 4.03 22.34
CA GLN A 25 -18.45 3.18 23.42
C GLN A 25 -17.92 1.75 23.25
N ALA A 26 -17.28 1.22 24.30
CA ALA A 26 -16.91 -0.20 24.34
C ALA A 26 -18.17 -1.04 24.63
N VAL A 27 -18.32 -2.12 23.88
CA VAL A 27 -19.47 -3.04 23.99
C VAL A 27 -18.98 -4.48 24.08
N SER A 28 -19.81 -5.35 24.66
CA SER A 28 -19.49 -6.79 24.76
C SER A 28 -19.96 -7.59 23.54
N GLU A 29 -20.96 -7.06 22.81
CA GLU A 29 -21.52 -7.72 21.64
C GLU A 29 -22.07 -6.69 20.65
N VAL A 30 -22.11 -7.07 19.38
CA VAL A 30 -22.72 -6.31 18.30
C VAL A 30 -23.66 -7.21 17.50
N GLN A 31 -24.75 -6.65 16.99
CA GLN A 31 -25.72 -7.38 16.18
C GLN A 31 -25.37 -7.28 14.68
N ALA A 32 -25.80 -8.27 13.91
CA ALA A 32 -25.68 -8.25 12.47
C ALA A 32 -26.33 -6.98 11.88
N GLY A 33 -25.60 -6.30 10.99
CA GLY A 33 -26.01 -5.02 10.40
C GLY A 33 -25.47 -3.78 11.14
N GLN A 34 -24.83 -3.93 12.28
CA GLN A 34 -24.16 -2.83 12.97
C GLN A 34 -22.71 -2.70 12.51
N VAL A 35 -22.27 -1.45 12.36
CA VAL A 35 -20.86 -1.14 12.07
C VAL A 35 -20.12 -0.96 13.40
N CYS A 36 -19.05 -1.71 13.58
CA CYS A 36 -18.23 -1.66 14.78
C CYS A 36 -16.74 -1.68 14.46
N ALA A 37 -15.92 -1.27 15.42
CA ALA A 37 -14.48 -1.42 15.34
C ALA A 37 -14.03 -2.59 16.22
N LEU A 38 -13.17 -3.43 15.65
CA LEU A 38 -12.48 -4.53 16.32
C LEU A 38 -11.06 -4.09 16.64
N LEU A 39 -10.62 -4.22 17.89
CA LEU A 39 -9.27 -3.90 18.31
C LEU A 39 -8.49 -5.18 18.64
N GLY A 40 -7.19 -5.13 18.41
CA GLY A 40 -6.27 -6.22 18.75
C GLY A 40 -5.96 -7.17 17.60
N LEU A 41 -6.50 -6.91 16.43
CA LEU A 41 -6.16 -7.65 15.21
C LEU A 41 -4.88 -7.06 14.61
N SER A 42 -3.89 -7.90 14.32
CA SER A 42 -2.56 -7.50 13.85
C SER A 42 -2.27 -7.84 12.39
N GLN A 43 -3.05 -8.76 11.82
CA GLN A 43 -2.83 -9.27 10.46
C GLN A 43 -3.98 -8.93 9.50
N THR A 44 -4.78 -7.94 9.84
CA THR A 44 -5.90 -7.50 9.03
C THR A 44 -5.52 -6.39 8.05
N TRP A 45 -6.21 -6.35 6.92
CA TRP A 45 -6.04 -5.31 5.90
C TRP A 45 -7.40 -4.81 5.39
N PRO A 46 -7.47 -3.60 4.85
CA PRO A 46 -8.70 -3.06 4.28
C PRO A 46 -9.23 -3.92 3.15
N GLY A 47 -10.52 -4.27 3.22
CA GLY A 47 -11.18 -5.14 2.24
C GLY A 47 -11.10 -6.63 2.56
N GLN A 48 -10.46 -7.02 3.66
CA GLN A 48 -10.47 -8.41 4.11
C GLN A 48 -11.88 -8.81 4.59
N GLY A 49 -12.35 -9.98 4.16
CA GLY A 49 -13.58 -10.56 4.68
C GLY A 49 -13.36 -11.24 6.04
N PHE A 50 -14.39 -11.24 6.88
CA PHE A 50 -14.39 -11.91 8.17
C PHE A 50 -15.45 -13.02 8.19
N GLY A 51 -15.12 -14.13 8.82
CA GLY A 51 -16.02 -15.28 8.93
C GLY A 51 -16.35 -15.87 7.56
N THR A 52 -17.60 -15.78 7.15
CA THR A 52 -18.08 -16.30 5.85
C THR A 52 -18.11 -15.26 4.73
N GLU A 53 -17.77 -14.01 5.03
CA GLU A 53 -17.76 -12.93 4.04
C GLU A 53 -16.55 -13.06 3.12
N PRO A 54 -16.73 -12.95 1.80
CA PRO A 54 -15.61 -12.93 0.88
C PRO A 54 -14.84 -11.61 1.00
N PRO A 55 -13.55 -11.58 0.61
CA PRO A 55 -12.80 -10.33 0.54
C PRO A 55 -13.43 -9.39 -0.49
N ALA A 56 -13.30 -8.09 -0.24
CA ALA A 56 -13.75 -7.07 -1.19
C ALA A 56 -13.03 -7.24 -2.55
N PRO A 57 -13.72 -6.99 -3.67
CA PRO A 57 -13.09 -7.04 -4.98
C PRO A 57 -11.97 -6.00 -5.07
N ALA A 58 -10.94 -6.30 -5.86
CA ALA A 58 -9.86 -5.36 -6.12
C ALA A 58 -10.41 -4.05 -6.70
N PRO A 59 -9.82 -2.89 -6.36
CA PRO A 59 -10.23 -1.62 -6.92
C PRO A 59 -10.16 -1.65 -8.45
N LEU A 60 -11.19 -1.15 -9.12
CA LEU A 60 -11.23 -1.06 -10.59
C LEU A 60 -10.25 -0.01 -11.14
N LEU A 61 -9.93 0.99 -10.35
CA LEU A 61 -9.04 2.08 -10.72
C LEU A 61 -7.78 2.00 -9.85
N GLU A 62 -6.64 2.01 -10.51
CA GLU A 62 -5.33 2.11 -9.86
C GLU A 62 -4.77 3.53 -10.04
N PRO A 63 -4.08 4.10 -9.03
CA PRO A 63 -3.40 5.37 -9.20
C PRO A 63 -2.29 5.24 -10.23
N VAL A 64 -2.32 6.14 -11.23
CA VAL A 64 -1.38 6.12 -12.36
C VAL A 64 -0.39 7.28 -12.36
N VAL A 65 -0.54 8.23 -11.45
CA VAL A 65 0.34 9.39 -11.38
C VAL A 65 1.18 9.32 -10.12
N THR A 66 2.50 9.38 -10.30
CA THR A 66 3.46 9.39 -9.20
C THR A 66 3.88 10.83 -8.91
N TYR A 67 3.72 11.24 -7.67
CA TYR A 67 4.10 12.56 -7.18
C TYR A 67 5.23 12.42 -6.17
N ARG A 68 6.16 13.39 -6.19
CA ARG A 68 7.20 13.47 -5.17
C ARG A 68 6.71 14.34 -4.01
N LEU A 69 6.86 13.83 -2.78
CA LEU A 69 6.64 14.60 -1.57
C LEU A 69 7.87 15.43 -1.25
N VAL A 70 7.72 16.75 -1.27
CA VAL A 70 8.79 17.69 -0.93
C VAL A 70 8.66 18.02 0.55
N LEU A 71 9.61 17.56 1.33
CA LEU A 71 9.63 17.75 2.78
C LEU A 71 10.32 19.07 3.16
N PRO A 72 9.93 19.68 4.30
CA PRO A 72 10.65 20.83 4.83
C PRO A 72 12.10 20.45 5.23
N PRO A 73 13.03 21.40 5.24
CA PRO A 73 14.46 21.13 5.47
C PRO A 73 14.80 20.49 6.82
N ASP A 74 13.95 20.70 7.81
CA ASP A 74 14.06 20.18 9.18
C ASP A 74 13.44 18.79 9.35
N CYS A 75 12.80 18.25 8.31
CA CYS A 75 12.17 16.94 8.34
C CYS A 75 13.03 15.88 7.64
N GLU A 76 13.49 14.90 8.41
CA GLU A 76 14.20 13.76 7.84
C GLU A 76 13.23 12.75 7.21
N PRO A 77 13.40 12.40 5.92
CA PRO A 77 12.51 11.44 5.22
C PRO A 77 12.42 10.09 5.93
N GLN A 78 13.52 9.60 6.50
CA GLN A 78 13.58 8.31 7.18
C GLN A 78 12.74 8.26 8.46
N LEU A 79 12.55 9.40 9.14
CA LEU A 79 11.71 9.49 10.33
C LEU A 79 10.23 9.64 9.99
N LEU A 80 9.93 10.24 8.84
CA LEU A 80 8.55 10.42 8.37
C LEU A 80 8.01 9.17 7.67
N LEU A 81 8.85 8.44 6.94
CA LEU A 81 8.43 7.27 6.15
C LEU A 81 7.64 6.21 6.94
N PRO A 82 8.06 5.78 8.16
CA PRO A 82 7.26 4.84 8.95
C PRO A 82 5.87 5.37 9.32
N LYS A 83 5.76 6.68 9.54
CA LYS A 83 4.47 7.34 9.84
C LYS A 83 3.57 7.37 8.60
N LEU A 84 4.14 7.62 7.43
CA LEU A 84 3.41 7.59 6.17
C LEU A 84 2.94 6.17 5.81
N ARG A 85 3.72 5.13 6.17
CA ARG A 85 3.31 3.73 5.98
C ARG A 85 2.03 3.39 6.75
N LEU A 86 1.79 4.02 7.90
CA LEU A 86 0.51 3.85 8.62
C LEU A 86 -0.68 4.39 7.80
N LEU A 87 -0.49 5.49 7.06
CA LEU A 87 -1.54 6.00 6.16
C LEU A 87 -1.80 5.05 4.98
N GLU A 88 -0.74 4.41 4.46
CA GLU A 88 -0.85 3.40 3.41
C GLU A 88 -1.59 2.14 3.89
N GLU A 89 -1.43 1.75 5.16
CA GLU A 89 -2.19 0.66 5.77
C GLU A 89 -3.70 0.98 5.89
N GLU A 90 -4.04 2.26 6.11
CA GLU A 90 -5.42 2.73 6.21
C GLU A 90 -6.09 2.90 4.84
N ASP A 91 -5.34 3.31 3.83
CA ASP A 91 -5.81 3.54 2.46
C ASP A 91 -5.07 2.65 1.45
N PRO A 92 -5.70 1.55 1.00
CA PRO A 92 -5.07 0.63 0.04
C PRO A 92 -4.80 1.23 -1.33
N GLN A 93 -5.33 2.40 -1.64
CA GLN A 93 -5.08 3.11 -2.89
C GLN A 93 -3.88 4.06 -2.80
N LEU A 94 -3.41 4.36 -1.59
CA LEU A 94 -2.20 5.11 -1.36
C LEU A 94 -0.99 4.18 -1.48
N HIS A 95 -0.15 4.41 -2.47
CA HIS A 95 1.09 3.68 -2.64
C HIS A 95 2.27 4.61 -2.45
N LEU A 96 3.12 4.28 -1.49
CA LEU A 96 4.30 5.05 -1.16
C LEU A 96 5.56 4.29 -1.57
N ASP A 97 6.39 4.90 -2.39
CA ASP A 97 7.67 4.38 -2.82
C ASP A 97 8.81 5.20 -2.20
N TRP A 98 9.82 4.54 -1.68
CA TRP A 98 11.04 5.15 -1.19
C TRP A 98 12.17 5.02 -2.20
N ASP A 99 12.63 6.13 -2.73
CA ASP A 99 13.83 6.20 -3.55
C ASP A 99 15.04 6.42 -2.64
N ALA A 100 15.84 5.37 -2.46
CA ALA A 100 17.00 5.40 -1.59
C ALA A 100 18.19 6.18 -2.20
N GLU A 101 18.28 6.25 -3.54
CA GLU A 101 19.36 6.95 -4.24
C GLU A 101 19.19 8.47 -4.12
N ASN A 102 17.97 8.94 -4.35
CA ASN A 102 17.63 10.36 -4.28
C ASN A 102 17.14 10.80 -2.89
N ARG A 103 16.90 9.85 -1.98
CA ARG A 103 16.32 10.08 -0.64
C ARG A 103 14.96 10.79 -0.72
N GLU A 104 14.14 10.36 -1.67
CA GLU A 104 12.84 10.94 -1.97
C GLU A 104 11.71 9.98 -1.62
N ILE A 105 10.59 10.53 -1.17
CA ILE A 105 9.34 9.78 -0.98
C ILE A 105 8.42 10.12 -2.14
N HIS A 106 7.94 9.10 -2.82
CA HIS A 106 7.00 9.20 -3.91
C HIS A 106 5.65 8.61 -3.50
N ALA A 107 4.56 9.28 -3.86
CA ALA A 107 3.20 8.83 -3.64
C ALA A 107 2.49 8.66 -4.98
N ARG A 108 1.84 7.51 -5.19
CA ARG A 108 0.96 7.31 -6.35
C ARG A 108 -0.45 7.70 -5.96
N LEU A 109 -1.02 8.61 -6.72
CA LEU A 109 -2.33 9.21 -6.45
C LEU A 109 -3.14 9.30 -7.76
N MET A 110 -4.46 9.33 -7.63
CA MET A 110 -5.35 9.46 -8.79
C MET A 110 -5.50 10.90 -9.27
N GLY A 111 -5.27 11.90 -8.41
CA GLY A 111 -5.42 13.29 -8.81
C GLY A 111 -5.33 14.29 -7.67
N GLN A 112 -5.65 15.55 -8.02
CA GLN A 112 -5.45 16.72 -7.16
C GLN A 112 -6.16 16.63 -5.80
N VAL A 113 -7.37 16.10 -5.77
CA VAL A 113 -8.14 15.99 -4.51
C VAL A 113 -7.43 15.10 -3.51
N GLN A 114 -6.90 13.94 -3.95
CA GLN A 114 -6.13 13.06 -3.06
C GLN A 114 -4.83 13.71 -2.57
N ILE A 115 -4.19 14.54 -3.40
CA ILE A 115 -3.00 15.30 -2.99
C ILE A 115 -3.35 16.21 -1.81
N GLU A 116 -4.42 16.97 -1.90
CA GLU A 116 -4.82 17.90 -0.84
C GLU A 116 -5.22 17.15 0.44
N VAL A 117 -5.96 16.03 0.31
CA VAL A 117 -6.31 15.18 1.45
C VAL A 117 -5.06 14.60 2.12
N LEU A 118 -4.11 14.08 1.33
CA LEU A 118 -2.86 13.53 1.86
C LEU A 118 -2.03 14.59 2.59
N LYS A 119 -1.89 15.79 2.02
CA LYS A 119 -1.20 16.92 2.66
C LYS A 119 -1.83 17.28 3.98
N GLN A 120 -3.16 17.38 4.02
CA GLN A 120 -3.91 17.70 5.24
C GLN A 120 -3.72 16.62 6.31
N LEU A 121 -3.83 15.33 5.96
CA LEU A 121 -3.61 14.23 6.88
C LEU A 121 -2.19 14.23 7.48
N ILE A 122 -1.17 14.50 6.65
CA ILE A 122 0.21 14.58 7.12
C ILE A 122 0.37 15.77 8.09
N ALA A 123 -0.18 16.92 7.76
CA ALA A 123 -0.11 18.10 8.60
C ALA A 123 -0.83 17.90 9.94
N GLU A 124 -2.04 17.33 9.94
CA GLU A 124 -2.85 17.10 11.14
C GLU A 124 -2.26 16.03 12.05
N ARG A 125 -1.82 14.90 11.51
CA ARG A 125 -1.35 13.75 12.30
C ARG A 125 0.10 13.84 12.70
N PHE A 126 0.95 14.40 11.84
CA PHE A 126 2.40 14.37 12.04
C PHE A 126 3.01 15.74 12.23
N GLN A 127 2.22 16.81 12.13
CA GLN A 127 2.65 18.22 12.28
C GLN A 127 3.77 18.59 11.28
N VAL A 128 3.71 18.02 10.07
CA VAL A 128 4.66 18.27 9.00
C VAL A 128 3.91 18.83 7.79
N GLU A 129 4.29 20.02 7.34
CA GLU A 129 3.76 20.59 6.11
C GLU A 129 4.57 20.09 4.92
N VAL A 130 3.93 19.33 4.03
CA VAL A 130 4.56 18.82 2.81
C VAL A 130 4.06 19.57 1.59
N ALA A 131 4.97 19.83 0.66
CA ALA A 131 4.61 20.23 -0.70
C ALA A 131 4.64 19.00 -1.61
N VAL A 132 3.97 19.09 -2.75
CA VAL A 132 3.93 18.02 -3.74
C VAL A 132 4.41 18.58 -5.05
N ASP A 133 5.41 17.95 -5.62
CA ASP A 133 5.98 18.32 -6.92
C ASP A 133 5.13 17.74 -8.06
N ALA A 134 5.37 18.25 -9.27
CA ALA A 134 4.67 17.81 -10.47
C ALA A 134 4.76 16.28 -10.64
N GLY A 135 3.60 15.67 -10.80
CA GLY A 135 3.53 14.22 -10.97
C GLY A 135 4.07 13.74 -12.30
N ARG A 136 4.53 12.50 -12.31
CA ARG A 136 4.91 11.78 -13.53
C ARG A 136 3.93 10.64 -13.77
N ILE A 137 3.54 10.45 -15.02
CA ILE A 137 2.70 9.30 -15.40
C ILE A 137 3.54 8.04 -15.33
N LEU A 138 3.06 7.04 -14.62
CA LEU A 138 3.67 5.72 -14.57
C LEU A 138 3.20 4.91 -15.79
N TYR A 139 4.09 4.75 -16.76
CA TYR A 139 3.81 3.89 -17.91
C TYR A 139 4.05 2.43 -17.53
N LYS A 140 3.11 1.56 -17.89
CA LYS A 140 3.31 0.11 -17.84
C LYS A 140 3.88 -0.33 -19.18
N GLU A 141 4.97 -1.08 -19.13
CA GLU A 141 5.64 -1.61 -20.32
C GLU A 141 5.48 -3.12 -20.38
N THR A 142 5.48 -3.65 -21.58
CA THR A 142 5.51 -5.08 -21.83
C THR A 142 6.43 -5.38 -23.00
N ILE A 143 6.87 -6.62 -23.11
CA ILE A 143 7.68 -7.07 -24.24
C ILE A 143 6.77 -7.36 -25.44
N ALA A 144 7.24 -7.01 -26.65
CA ALA A 144 6.48 -7.19 -27.89
C ALA A 144 6.49 -8.64 -28.39
N ALA A 145 7.53 -9.41 -28.04
CA ALA A 145 7.71 -10.81 -28.46
C ALA A 145 8.42 -11.59 -27.35
N PRO A 146 8.34 -12.94 -27.35
CA PRO A 146 9.10 -13.75 -26.42
C PRO A 146 10.61 -13.47 -26.54
N VAL A 147 11.26 -13.31 -25.39
CA VAL A 147 12.71 -13.04 -25.28
C VAL A 147 13.33 -14.02 -24.28
N GLU A 148 14.48 -14.57 -24.64
CA GLU A 148 15.28 -15.40 -23.76
C GLU A 148 16.38 -14.54 -23.11
N GLY A 149 16.44 -14.58 -21.77
CA GLY A 149 17.52 -14.01 -20.98
C GLY A 149 18.38 -15.14 -20.39
N VAL A 150 19.71 -15.02 -20.50
CA VAL A 150 20.65 -16.01 -19.95
C VAL A 150 21.49 -15.36 -18.88
N GLY A 151 21.49 -15.93 -17.69
CA GLY A 151 22.37 -15.58 -16.58
C GLY A 151 23.41 -16.68 -16.37
N HIS A 152 24.67 -16.32 -16.35
CA HIS A 152 25.80 -17.25 -16.14
C HIS A 152 26.60 -16.80 -14.90
N PHE A 153 26.91 -17.75 -14.02
CA PHE A 153 27.69 -17.50 -12.81
C PHE A 153 28.65 -18.64 -12.55
N GLU A 154 29.95 -18.34 -12.58
CA GLU A 154 31.03 -19.32 -12.43
C GLU A 154 32.13 -18.84 -11.45
N PRO A 155 31.86 -18.74 -10.13
CA PRO A 155 32.90 -18.49 -9.15
C PRO A 155 33.48 -19.81 -8.62
N LEU A 156 34.80 -19.95 -8.64
CA LEU A 156 35.60 -20.91 -7.83
C LEU A 156 35.00 -22.32 -7.65
N ARG A 157 34.74 -23.05 -8.74
CA ARG A 157 34.17 -24.41 -8.78
C ARG A 157 32.65 -24.53 -8.63
N HIS A 158 31.93 -23.44 -8.64
CA HIS A 158 30.47 -23.47 -8.71
C HIS A 158 30.02 -22.94 -10.08
N TYR A 159 29.24 -23.72 -10.78
CA TYR A 159 28.65 -23.33 -12.05
C TYR A 159 27.14 -23.23 -11.90
N ALA A 160 26.57 -22.13 -12.31
CA ALA A 160 25.13 -21.97 -12.43
C ALA A 160 24.81 -21.21 -13.72
N GLU A 161 23.92 -21.76 -14.49
CA GLU A 161 23.38 -21.13 -15.69
C GLU A 161 21.86 -21.15 -15.61
N VAL A 162 21.24 -20.01 -15.84
CA VAL A 162 19.78 -19.85 -15.78
C VAL A 162 19.32 -19.25 -17.10
N HIS A 163 18.42 -19.96 -17.77
CA HIS A 163 17.70 -19.50 -18.94
C HIS A 163 16.29 -19.11 -18.56
N LEU A 164 15.90 -17.86 -18.80
CA LEU A 164 14.57 -17.34 -18.54
C LEU A 164 13.91 -16.98 -19.86
N LEU A 165 12.83 -17.66 -20.19
CA LEU A 165 12.00 -17.30 -21.33
C LEU A 165 10.86 -16.40 -20.84
N LEU A 166 10.90 -15.13 -21.23
CA LEU A 166 9.89 -14.12 -20.95
C LEU A 166 8.93 -14.03 -22.13
N GLY A 167 7.64 -14.20 -21.88
CA GLY A 167 6.60 -14.06 -22.88
C GLY A 167 5.67 -12.89 -22.59
N PRO A 168 5.15 -12.19 -23.62
CA PRO A 168 4.16 -11.16 -23.41
C PRO A 168 2.86 -11.77 -22.89
N LEU A 169 2.22 -11.13 -21.91
CA LEU A 169 0.87 -11.46 -21.48
C LEU A 169 -0.17 -10.75 -22.35
N PRO A 170 -1.40 -11.28 -22.45
CA PRO A 170 -2.50 -10.55 -23.09
C PRO A 170 -2.70 -9.18 -22.44
N GLN A 171 -3.09 -8.20 -23.26
CA GLN A 171 -3.34 -6.84 -22.79
C GLN A 171 -4.47 -6.85 -21.75
N GLY A 172 -4.18 -6.34 -20.55
CA GLY A 172 -5.13 -6.30 -19.43
C GLY A 172 -5.03 -7.48 -18.44
N SER A 173 -3.94 -8.27 -18.51
CA SER A 173 -3.66 -9.37 -17.55
C SER A 173 -2.77 -8.88 -16.43
#